data_2f160baccef26667510a2649d629b50d
#
_entry.id   2f160baccef26667510a2649d629b50d
#
_cell.length_a   1.000
_cell.length_b   1.000
_cell.length_c   1.000
_cell.angle_alpha   90.00
_cell.angle_beta   90.00
_cell.angle_gamma   90.00
#
_symmetry.space_group_name_H-M   'P 1'
#
loop_
_entity.id
_entity.type
_entity.pdbx_description
1 polymer ?
#
loop_
_entity_poly.entity_id
_entity_poly.type
_entity_poly.pdbx_seq_one_letter_code
_entity_poly.pdbx_strand_id
1 'polypeptide(L)'
;MQSAKSTNMLHHKSFCIPNSALSISRVCPTAELLLVVWLGYLVVTVVPNAIAAETSRAGSAGLLLVANKGDHTLGIIDPVAGRQIAAVPEDGVTGHEVAASLDGKRAFVPIYGDAGVGKPGTDGRLLRVIDLAKRAVVGTVEFGKGVRPHCAVVGPKNGLLYVTTELDDSVTVIDPRTLKIVGTIPTGQPESHMLAITRDGRRGYTANVGPGTISVLDLERKKVLAVIPVCRTTQRISLSVDDRWVFTADQSKPQLAVIDTATNGVRTWVTLPGIAYGTAPTPDGRWLLVALIKDNQLGVVDLETMKVARTLEVPRAPQEVLVRPDGTVAYVSCDASRQVAVVDLKTWKVEKLIEAGTGADGLAWAGADQAVGR
;
A
#
# COMPACT_ATOMS: atom_id res chain seq x y z
N MET A 1 0.42 38.76 44.32
CA MET A 1 1.85 39.02 44.52
C MET A 1 2.51 38.62 43.20
N GLN A 2 2.79 39.60 42.39
CA GLN A 2 4.03 40.08 41.81
C GLN A 2 4.73 39.05 40.94
N SER A 3 4.67 39.14 39.64
CA SER A 3 5.32 40.10 38.70
C SER A 3 6.82 39.82 38.51
N ALA A 4 7.20 39.45 37.31
CA ALA A 4 8.34 40.07 36.62
C ALA A 4 8.36 39.72 35.14
N LYS A 5 8.18 40.75 34.32
CA LYS A 5 8.51 40.82 32.89
C LYS A 5 10.04 40.94 32.75
N SER A 6 10.59 40.38 31.68
CA SER A 6 11.84 40.93 31.11
C SER A 6 11.80 40.83 29.57
N THR A 7 11.81 41.99 29.00
CA THR A 7 11.98 42.37 27.60
C THR A 7 13.47 42.62 27.34
N ASN A 8 14.00 42.21 26.18
CA ASN A 8 15.08 42.88 25.44
C ASN A 8 15.21 42.21 24.08
N MET A 9 14.88 42.89 23.01
CA MET A 9 15.52 43.99 22.24
C MET A 9 16.56 43.51 21.24
N LEU A 10 16.16 43.69 20.02
CA LEU A 10 16.78 43.81 18.70
C LEU A 10 18.32 44.12 18.65
N HIS A 11 18.97 43.46 17.69
CA HIS A 11 20.02 44.12 16.91
C HIS A 11 20.04 43.64 15.45
N HIS A 12 19.65 44.57 14.58
CA HIS A 12 19.97 44.64 13.14
C HIS A 12 21.50 44.80 12.96
N LYS A 13 22.09 44.11 12.01
CA LYS A 13 23.26 44.58 11.27
C LYS A 13 23.14 44.25 9.80
N SER A 14 22.87 45.27 9.04
CA SER A 14 23.13 45.39 7.60
C SER A 14 24.66 45.42 7.35
N PHE A 15 25.09 44.76 6.30
CA PHE A 15 26.36 45.15 5.69
C PHE A 15 26.25 45.13 4.16
N CYS A 16 26.78 46.25 3.62
CA CYS A 16 26.70 46.68 2.24
C CYS A 16 27.68 45.92 1.31
N ILE A 17 27.28 45.97 0.03
CA ILE A 17 28.07 45.63 -1.17
C ILE A 17 29.13 46.71 -1.43
N PRO A 18 30.23 46.42 -2.14
CA PRO A 18 30.64 47.35 -3.19
C PRO A 18 30.84 46.64 -4.56
N ASN A 19 30.27 47.30 -5.55
CA ASN A 19 30.62 47.24 -6.97
C ASN A 19 32.08 47.68 -7.22
N SER A 20 32.73 47.05 -8.20
CA SER A 20 33.72 47.77 -9.00
C SER A 20 33.73 47.20 -10.43
N ALA A 21 33.67 48.18 -11.32
CA ALA A 21 33.53 48.07 -12.74
C ALA A 21 34.89 48.14 -13.48
N LEU A 22 34.84 47.80 -14.76
CA LEU A 22 35.63 48.17 -15.94
C LEU A 22 37.10 47.77 -16.04
N SER A 23 37.42 47.09 -17.14
CA SER A 23 38.29 47.69 -18.16
C SER A 23 38.24 46.96 -19.50
N ILE A 24 38.00 47.72 -20.55
CA ILE A 24 38.07 47.39 -21.97
C ILE A 24 39.47 47.62 -22.48
N SER A 25 40.04 46.72 -23.28
CA SER A 25 41.03 47.12 -24.25
C SER A 25 40.93 46.28 -25.53
N ARG A 26 40.68 47.02 -26.60
CA ARG A 26 40.80 46.60 -27.98
C ARG A 26 42.27 46.67 -28.41
N VAL A 27 42.72 45.73 -29.24
CA VAL A 27 43.64 46.01 -30.35
C VAL A 27 43.49 44.94 -31.43
N CYS A 28 43.22 45.38 -32.66
CA CYS A 28 43.49 44.73 -33.94
C CYS A 28 44.72 45.43 -34.52
N PRO A 29 45.57 44.84 -35.37
CA PRO A 29 45.26 44.67 -36.78
C PRO A 29 45.99 43.56 -37.55
N THR A 30 45.39 43.22 -38.69
CA THR A 30 45.89 43.02 -40.07
C THR A 30 46.94 41.99 -40.45
N ALA A 31 46.56 41.33 -41.52
CA ALA A 31 47.23 40.87 -42.76
C ALA A 31 47.62 39.38 -42.74
N GLU A 32 47.46 38.59 -43.71
CA GLU A 32 47.36 38.60 -45.15
C GLU A 32 46.98 37.21 -45.66
N LEU A 33 46.45 37.18 -46.80
CA LEU A 33 45.94 36.18 -47.71
C LEU A 33 46.94 35.05 -48.03
N LEU A 34 46.59 33.80 -47.91
CA LEU A 34 47.06 32.73 -48.81
C LEU A 34 45.93 31.70 -49.06
N LEU A 35 45.44 31.75 -50.28
CA LEU A 35 44.41 30.87 -50.82
C LEU A 35 45.06 29.53 -51.17
N VAL A 36 44.74 28.46 -50.42
CA VAL A 36 44.98 27.08 -50.88
C VAL A 36 43.65 26.38 -50.96
N VAL A 37 43.13 26.22 -52.18
CA VAL A 37 41.93 25.43 -52.46
C VAL A 37 42.31 23.96 -52.36
N TRP A 38 41.85 23.30 -51.30
CA TRP A 38 41.78 21.87 -51.24
C TRP A 38 40.32 21.44 -51.38
N LEU A 39 39.96 20.85 -52.56
CA LEU A 39 38.74 20.10 -52.72
C LEU A 39 38.86 18.82 -51.85
N GLY A 40 38.38 18.89 -50.65
CA GLY A 40 38.18 17.73 -49.80
C GLY A 40 36.72 17.28 -49.90
N TYR A 41 36.47 16.11 -50.49
CA TYR A 41 35.17 15.45 -50.46
C TYR A 41 34.77 15.24 -48.96
N LEU A 42 33.82 16.02 -48.52
CA LEU A 42 33.19 15.80 -47.22
C LEU A 42 32.24 14.62 -47.38
N VAL A 43 32.70 13.41 -47.09
CA VAL A 43 31.85 12.26 -46.86
C VAL A 43 31.12 12.51 -45.54
N VAL A 44 29.93 13.09 -45.61
CA VAL A 44 29.00 13.15 -44.50
C VAL A 44 28.51 11.72 -44.29
N THR A 45 29.20 10.98 -43.44
CA THR A 45 28.61 9.77 -42.83
C THR A 45 27.49 10.26 -41.93
N VAL A 46 26.25 10.21 -42.45
CA VAL A 46 25.05 10.26 -41.63
C VAL A 46 25.09 9.01 -40.76
N VAL A 47 25.66 9.14 -39.57
CA VAL A 47 25.41 8.17 -38.50
C VAL A 47 23.93 8.34 -38.20
N PRO A 48 23.06 7.35 -38.48
CA PRO A 48 21.73 7.41 -37.95
C PRO A 48 21.89 7.43 -36.44
N ASN A 49 21.56 8.55 -35.80
CA ASN A 49 21.21 8.54 -34.40
C ASN A 49 20.07 7.53 -34.27
N ALA A 50 20.43 6.28 -34.04
CA ALA A 50 19.55 5.36 -33.39
C ALA A 50 19.33 5.95 -31.98
N ILE A 51 18.42 6.93 -31.91
CA ILE A 51 17.52 7.00 -30.79
C ILE A 51 16.83 5.65 -30.89
N ALA A 52 17.48 4.63 -30.33
CA ALA A 52 16.78 3.45 -29.88
C ALA A 52 15.64 4.03 -29.04
N ALA A 53 14.46 4.10 -29.65
CA ALA A 53 13.26 4.02 -28.91
C ALA A 53 13.51 2.82 -28.00
N GLU A 54 13.81 3.06 -26.72
CA GLU A 54 13.44 2.17 -25.65
C GLU A 54 11.90 2.07 -25.77
N THR A 55 11.45 1.41 -26.84
CA THR A 55 10.17 0.75 -26.83
C THR A 55 10.29 -0.18 -25.65
N SER A 56 9.85 0.37 -24.52
CA SER A 56 9.59 -0.31 -23.29
C SER A 56 9.28 -1.76 -23.60
N ARG A 57 10.08 -2.66 -23.11
CA ARG A 57 9.62 -3.93 -22.59
C ARG A 57 8.67 -3.61 -21.43
N ALA A 58 7.58 -2.92 -21.70
CA ALA A 58 6.38 -2.85 -20.92
C ALA A 58 5.59 -4.15 -21.14
N GLY A 59 6.29 -5.28 -21.02
CA GLY A 59 5.70 -6.55 -20.74
C GLY A 59 5.42 -6.55 -19.25
N SER A 60 4.17 -6.28 -18.90
CA SER A 60 3.47 -6.63 -17.65
C SER A 60 4.20 -6.39 -16.31
N ALA A 61 5.05 -5.39 -16.18
CA ALA A 61 5.45 -4.92 -14.88
C ALA A 61 4.26 -4.19 -14.26
N GLY A 62 3.54 -4.83 -13.32
CA GLY A 62 2.44 -4.22 -12.59
C GLY A 62 2.90 -2.97 -11.84
N LEU A 63 1.95 -2.20 -11.34
CA LEU A 63 2.19 -1.05 -10.47
C LEU A 63 1.97 -1.46 -9.01
N LEU A 64 2.77 -0.93 -8.12
CA LEU A 64 2.51 -1.00 -6.69
C LEU A 64 1.72 0.24 -6.28
N LEU A 65 0.62 0.01 -5.58
CA LEU A 65 -0.24 1.06 -5.04
C LEU A 65 0.00 1.17 -3.54
N VAL A 66 -0.01 2.39 -3.01
CA VAL A 66 0.14 2.66 -1.59
C VAL A 66 -0.84 3.74 -1.12
N ALA A 67 -1.62 3.46 -0.09
CA ALA A 67 -2.44 4.45 0.57
C ALA A 67 -1.56 5.33 1.44
N ASN A 68 -1.39 6.61 1.07
CA ASN A 68 -0.65 7.61 1.85
C ASN A 68 -1.63 8.35 2.75
N LYS A 69 -2.03 7.73 3.86
CA LYS A 69 -3.15 8.23 4.68
C LYS A 69 -2.91 9.61 5.27
N GLY A 70 -1.66 9.99 5.55
CA GLY A 70 -1.32 11.31 6.08
C GLY A 70 -1.32 12.43 5.03
N ASP A 71 -1.15 12.08 3.75
CA ASP A 71 -1.20 13.02 2.63
C ASP A 71 -2.56 12.99 1.91
N HIS A 72 -3.47 12.10 2.29
CA HIS A 72 -4.78 11.87 1.65
C HIS A 72 -4.66 11.61 0.15
N THR A 73 -3.71 10.73 -0.22
CA THR A 73 -3.43 10.39 -1.63
C THR A 73 -3.23 8.90 -1.83
N LEU A 74 -3.58 8.42 -3.02
CA LEU A 74 -3.09 7.14 -3.53
C LEU A 74 -1.75 7.36 -4.22
N GLY A 75 -0.69 6.78 -3.68
CA GLY A 75 0.62 6.69 -4.33
C GLY A 75 0.61 5.59 -5.39
N ILE A 76 1.12 5.91 -6.58
CA ILE A 76 1.36 4.94 -7.66
C ILE A 76 2.86 4.81 -7.83
N ILE A 77 3.38 3.62 -7.60
CA ILE A 77 4.81 3.30 -7.64
C ILE A 77 5.09 2.43 -8.87
N ASP A 78 6.09 2.82 -9.65
CA ASP A 78 6.72 1.96 -10.65
C ASP A 78 7.81 1.14 -9.96
N PRO A 79 7.63 -0.17 -9.77
CA PRO A 79 8.58 -1.01 -9.05
C PRO A 79 9.89 -1.23 -9.82
N VAL A 80 9.88 -1.14 -11.15
CA VAL A 80 11.08 -1.25 -11.99
C VAL A 80 11.91 0.02 -11.87
N ALA A 81 11.29 1.19 -12.04
CA ALA A 81 11.95 2.47 -11.79
C ALA A 81 12.29 2.66 -10.30
N GLY A 82 11.57 1.96 -9.42
CA GLY A 82 11.74 2.00 -7.96
C GLY A 82 11.46 3.38 -7.37
N ARG A 83 10.40 4.03 -7.84
CA ARG A 83 9.97 5.34 -7.35
C ARG A 83 8.47 5.53 -7.51
N GLN A 84 7.90 6.38 -6.68
CA GLN A 84 6.54 6.85 -6.86
C GLN A 84 6.46 7.76 -8.10
N ILE A 85 5.57 7.42 -9.02
CA ILE A 85 5.38 8.14 -10.29
C ILE A 85 4.15 9.03 -10.29
N ALA A 86 3.28 8.89 -9.30
CA ALA A 86 2.14 9.77 -9.06
C ALA A 86 1.68 9.67 -7.60
N ALA A 87 1.04 10.75 -7.12
CA ALA A 87 0.22 10.79 -5.93
C ALA A 87 -1.12 11.39 -6.35
N VAL A 88 -2.19 10.60 -6.28
CA VAL A 88 -3.54 11.00 -6.73
C VAL A 88 -4.34 11.42 -5.51
N PRO A 89 -4.82 12.68 -5.43
CA PRO A 89 -5.66 13.13 -4.33
C PRO A 89 -6.96 12.32 -4.22
N GLU A 90 -7.35 12.00 -3.00
CA GLU A 90 -8.57 11.25 -2.68
C GLU A 90 -9.80 12.13 -2.49
N ASP A 91 -9.61 13.46 -2.40
CA ASP A 91 -10.66 14.48 -2.21
C ASP A 91 -11.56 14.17 -1.00
N GLY A 92 -10.99 14.16 0.20
CA GLY A 92 -11.74 13.91 1.42
C GLY A 92 -10.88 13.65 2.65
N VAL A 93 -11.51 13.08 3.67
CA VAL A 93 -10.79 12.44 4.77
C VAL A 93 -10.10 11.20 4.23
N THR A 94 -9.14 10.66 4.90
CA THR A 94 -8.20 9.71 4.31
C THR A 94 -8.73 8.31 4.06
N GLY A 95 -8.23 7.66 3.00
CA GLY A 95 -8.23 6.21 2.83
C GLY A 95 -7.06 5.56 3.56
N HIS A 96 -7.28 4.33 4.06
CA HIS A 96 -6.23 3.55 4.74
C HIS A 96 -5.79 2.36 3.90
N GLU A 97 -6.69 1.85 3.07
CA GLU A 97 -6.49 0.65 2.28
C GLU A 97 -6.75 0.92 0.80
N VAL A 98 -6.27 0.03 -0.04
CA VAL A 98 -6.47 0.09 -1.48
C VAL A 98 -6.64 -1.32 -2.06
N ALA A 99 -7.51 -1.47 -3.05
CA ALA A 99 -7.57 -2.66 -3.88
C ALA A 99 -7.37 -2.30 -5.35
N ALA A 100 -6.75 -3.19 -6.12
CA ALA A 100 -6.67 -3.05 -7.56
C ALA A 100 -7.73 -3.90 -8.26
N SER A 101 -8.25 -3.44 -9.40
CA SER A 101 -9.12 -4.24 -10.25
C SER A 101 -8.37 -5.43 -10.84
N LEU A 102 -9.09 -6.52 -11.17
CA LEU A 102 -8.48 -7.74 -11.72
C LEU A 102 -7.71 -7.50 -13.05
N ASP A 103 -8.09 -6.48 -13.80
CA ASP A 103 -7.41 -6.09 -15.05
C ASP A 103 -6.23 -5.12 -14.81
N GLY A 104 -5.95 -4.78 -13.55
CA GLY A 104 -4.86 -3.88 -13.15
C GLY A 104 -5.02 -2.42 -13.60
N LYS A 105 -6.22 -1.99 -14.04
CA LYS A 105 -6.42 -0.65 -14.62
C LYS A 105 -6.96 0.38 -13.63
N ARG A 106 -7.62 -0.08 -12.57
CA ARG A 106 -8.27 0.78 -11.58
C ARG A 106 -7.81 0.45 -10.17
N ALA A 107 -7.82 1.45 -9.32
CA ALA A 107 -7.72 1.30 -7.89
C ALA A 107 -9.05 1.69 -7.22
N PHE A 108 -9.36 1.01 -6.13
CA PHE A 108 -10.51 1.27 -5.27
C PHE A 108 -9.99 1.66 -3.90
N VAL A 109 -10.28 2.89 -3.47
CA VAL A 109 -9.80 3.45 -2.21
C VAL A 109 -11.01 3.80 -1.33
N PRO A 110 -11.29 2.98 -0.30
CA PRO A 110 -12.30 3.32 0.70
C PRO A 110 -11.84 4.51 1.53
N ILE A 111 -12.67 5.52 1.65
CA ILE A 111 -12.37 6.73 2.45
C ILE A 111 -12.94 6.50 3.85
N TYR A 112 -12.04 6.07 4.76
CA TYR A 112 -12.41 5.64 6.10
C TYR A 112 -12.83 6.79 7.01
N GLY A 113 -12.02 7.83 7.04
CA GLY A 113 -12.19 8.95 7.96
C GLY A 113 -10.91 9.30 8.72
N ASP A 114 -11.01 10.17 9.71
CA ASP A 114 -9.86 10.68 10.46
C ASP A 114 -9.68 10.06 11.86
N ALA A 115 -10.55 9.12 12.23
CA ALA A 115 -10.51 8.46 13.52
C ALA A 115 -9.84 7.08 13.46
N GLY A 116 -9.36 6.62 14.59
CA GLY A 116 -9.00 5.20 14.76
C GLY A 116 -10.23 4.34 14.97
N VAL A 117 -10.07 3.01 14.82
CA VAL A 117 -11.13 2.01 15.04
C VAL A 117 -11.79 2.21 16.41
N GLY A 118 -13.11 2.24 16.44
CA GLY A 118 -13.89 2.44 17.67
C GLY A 118 -13.68 3.80 18.35
N LYS A 119 -13.05 4.79 17.71
CA LYS A 119 -12.81 6.13 18.25
C LYS A 119 -13.70 7.15 17.55
N PRO A 120 -14.12 8.24 18.25
CA PRO A 120 -14.87 9.32 17.62
C PRO A 120 -14.00 10.07 16.61
N GLY A 121 -14.64 10.61 15.58
CA GLY A 121 -14.00 11.41 14.52
C GLY A 121 -14.97 11.62 13.36
N THR A 122 -14.44 12.02 12.21
CA THR A 122 -15.21 12.18 10.97
C THR A 122 -15.34 10.83 10.29
N ASP A 123 -16.57 10.35 10.12
CA ASP A 123 -16.87 9.05 9.53
C ASP A 123 -16.90 9.16 8.00
N GLY A 124 -16.00 8.45 7.34
CA GLY A 124 -15.99 8.36 5.89
C GLY A 124 -17.24 7.66 5.34
N ARG A 125 -17.63 8.05 4.11
CA ARG A 125 -18.82 7.54 3.43
C ARG A 125 -18.65 7.30 1.94
N LEU A 126 -17.41 7.36 1.46
CA LEU A 126 -17.10 7.28 0.02
C LEU A 126 -16.12 6.13 -0.24
N LEU A 127 -16.18 5.62 -1.47
CA LEU A 127 -15.11 4.86 -2.06
C LEU A 127 -14.72 5.53 -3.37
N ARG A 128 -13.46 5.86 -3.55
CA ARG A 128 -12.93 6.46 -4.77
C ARG A 128 -12.49 5.39 -5.76
N VAL A 129 -12.79 5.63 -7.03
CA VAL A 129 -12.31 4.79 -8.14
C VAL A 129 -11.31 5.61 -8.93
N ILE A 130 -10.08 5.15 -8.97
CA ILE A 130 -8.95 5.83 -9.63
C ILE A 130 -8.55 5.04 -10.87
N ASP A 131 -8.49 5.72 -12.01
CA ASP A 131 -7.91 5.19 -13.25
C ASP A 131 -6.38 5.35 -13.19
N LEU A 132 -5.67 4.24 -13.23
CA LEU A 132 -4.22 4.23 -13.02
C LEU A 132 -3.45 4.82 -14.21
N ALA A 133 -3.97 4.72 -15.42
CA ALA A 133 -3.34 5.34 -16.60
C ALA A 133 -3.56 6.85 -16.62
N LYS A 134 -4.77 7.30 -16.28
CA LYS A 134 -5.10 8.72 -16.17
C LYS A 134 -4.55 9.38 -14.91
N ARG A 135 -4.25 8.57 -13.88
CA ARG A 135 -3.82 9.04 -12.55
C ARG A 135 -4.81 10.02 -11.94
N ALA A 136 -6.08 9.67 -12.02
CA ALA A 136 -7.17 10.55 -11.60
C ALA A 136 -8.37 9.75 -11.06
N VAL A 137 -9.13 10.37 -10.16
CA VAL A 137 -10.44 9.86 -9.73
C VAL A 137 -11.40 9.91 -10.92
N VAL A 138 -11.98 8.78 -11.27
CA VAL A 138 -12.93 8.63 -12.40
C VAL A 138 -14.32 8.20 -11.96
N GLY A 139 -14.50 7.91 -10.69
CA GLY A 139 -15.78 7.50 -10.14
C GLY A 139 -15.79 7.50 -8.63
N THR A 140 -16.98 7.47 -8.07
CA THR A 140 -17.20 7.42 -6.62
C THR A 140 -18.40 6.54 -6.32
N VAL A 141 -18.28 5.71 -5.29
CA VAL A 141 -19.43 5.07 -4.66
C VAL A 141 -19.72 5.81 -3.38
N GLU A 142 -20.98 6.19 -3.20
CA GLU A 142 -21.45 6.88 -1.99
C GLU A 142 -22.33 5.94 -1.18
N PHE A 143 -22.01 5.79 0.11
CA PHE A 143 -22.74 4.90 1.02
C PHE A 143 -23.96 5.59 1.68
N GLY A 144 -24.19 6.88 1.36
CA GLY A 144 -25.34 7.67 1.85
C GLY A 144 -25.15 8.25 3.25
N LYS A 145 -24.43 7.56 4.13
CA LYS A 145 -24.08 8.01 5.49
C LYS A 145 -22.64 7.64 5.82
N GLY A 146 -22.12 8.14 6.94
CA GLY A 146 -20.83 7.71 7.48
C GLY A 146 -20.89 6.24 7.89
N VAL A 147 -20.10 5.38 7.23
CA VAL A 147 -20.07 3.93 7.49
C VAL A 147 -18.64 3.45 7.77
N ARG A 148 -17.64 4.34 7.63
CA ARG A 148 -16.21 4.02 7.70
C ARG A 148 -15.85 2.83 6.80
N PRO A 149 -15.97 2.96 5.47
CA PRO A 149 -15.53 1.89 4.57
C PRO A 149 -14.00 1.75 4.70
N HIS A 150 -13.51 0.53 4.97
CA HIS A 150 -12.09 0.34 5.26
C HIS A 150 -11.38 -0.59 4.28
N CYS A 151 -11.57 -1.88 4.39
CA CYS A 151 -10.89 -2.86 3.55
C CYS A 151 -11.71 -3.16 2.30
N ALA A 152 -11.12 -2.97 1.14
CA ALA A 152 -11.71 -3.35 -0.15
C ALA A 152 -11.01 -4.59 -0.69
N VAL A 153 -11.78 -5.59 -1.13
CA VAL A 153 -11.27 -6.81 -1.77
C VAL A 153 -12.08 -7.11 -3.02
N VAL A 154 -11.39 -7.30 -4.15
CA VAL A 154 -12.06 -7.75 -5.38
C VAL A 154 -12.23 -9.26 -5.34
N GLY A 155 -13.48 -9.73 -5.47
CA GLY A 155 -13.79 -11.16 -5.47
C GLY A 155 -13.12 -11.89 -6.63
N PRO A 156 -12.29 -12.91 -6.35
CA PRO A 156 -11.42 -13.53 -7.36
C PRO A 156 -12.18 -14.26 -8.47
N LYS A 157 -13.45 -14.62 -8.25
CA LYS A 157 -14.27 -15.36 -9.22
C LYS A 157 -15.33 -14.54 -9.89
N ASN A 158 -15.93 -13.59 -9.18
CA ASN A 158 -17.06 -12.82 -9.69
C ASN A 158 -16.74 -11.36 -10.02
N GLY A 159 -15.54 -10.90 -9.63
CA GLY A 159 -15.08 -9.54 -9.87
C GLY A 159 -15.86 -8.46 -9.11
N LEU A 160 -16.76 -8.83 -8.20
CA LEU A 160 -17.44 -7.88 -7.34
C LEU A 160 -16.48 -7.31 -6.31
N LEU A 161 -16.71 -6.08 -5.89
CA LEU A 161 -15.94 -5.44 -4.86
C LEU A 161 -16.64 -5.60 -3.52
N TYR A 162 -15.94 -6.15 -2.54
CA TYR A 162 -16.37 -6.34 -1.18
C TYR A 162 -15.67 -5.34 -0.28
N VAL A 163 -16.43 -4.54 0.46
CA VAL A 163 -15.89 -3.46 1.30
C VAL A 163 -16.44 -3.60 2.71
N THR A 164 -15.54 -3.70 3.70
CA THR A 164 -15.97 -3.64 5.11
C THR A 164 -16.53 -2.25 5.41
N THR A 165 -17.70 -2.20 6.02
CA THR A 165 -18.38 -0.99 6.47
C THR A 165 -18.53 -1.07 7.98
N GLU A 166 -17.54 -0.51 8.68
CA GLU A 166 -17.30 -0.73 10.11
C GLU A 166 -18.51 -0.37 10.99
N LEU A 167 -19.14 0.79 10.74
CA LEU A 167 -20.28 1.27 11.52
C LEU A 167 -21.62 0.62 11.15
N ASP A 168 -21.65 -0.19 10.08
CA ASP A 168 -22.81 -0.97 9.69
C ASP A 168 -22.67 -2.46 10.02
N ASP A 169 -21.60 -2.83 10.73
CA ASP A 169 -21.30 -4.22 11.11
C ASP A 169 -21.44 -5.18 9.92
N SER A 170 -20.92 -4.76 8.75
CA SER A 170 -21.20 -5.46 7.49
C SER A 170 -20.05 -5.37 6.47
N VAL A 171 -20.18 -6.19 5.44
CA VAL A 171 -19.45 -6.09 4.18
C VAL A 171 -20.39 -5.66 3.09
N THR A 172 -20.19 -4.48 2.53
CA THR A 172 -20.96 -3.98 1.39
C THR A 172 -20.41 -4.56 0.09
N VAL A 173 -21.31 -5.05 -0.78
CA VAL A 173 -20.97 -5.64 -2.09
C VAL A 173 -21.31 -4.65 -3.20
N ILE A 174 -20.33 -4.34 -4.04
CA ILE A 174 -20.42 -3.32 -5.09
C ILE A 174 -20.11 -3.98 -6.45
N ASP A 175 -20.87 -3.66 -7.50
CA ASP A 175 -20.45 -3.95 -8.87
C ASP A 175 -19.50 -2.85 -9.35
N PRO A 176 -18.20 -3.15 -9.55
CA PRO A 176 -17.20 -2.13 -9.91
C PRO A 176 -17.35 -1.59 -11.34
N ARG A 177 -18.22 -2.20 -12.18
CA ARG A 177 -18.51 -1.73 -13.53
C ARG A 177 -19.56 -0.64 -13.52
N THR A 178 -20.56 -0.79 -12.67
CA THR A 178 -21.70 0.15 -12.56
C THR A 178 -21.58 1.08 -11.37
N LEU A 179 -20.64 0.82 -10.46
CA LEU A 179 -20.44 1.51 -9.19
C LEU A 179 -21.67 1.50 -8.27
N LYS A 180 -22.52 0.50 -8.43
CA LYS A 180 -23.73 0.34 -7.61
C LYS A 180 -23.53 -0.67 -6.50
N ILE A 181 -24.06 -0.37 -5.32
CA ILE A 181 -24.19 -1.32 -4.23
C ILE A 181 -25.23 -2.37 -4.66
N VAL A 182 -24.81 -3.65 -4.66
CA VAL A 182 -25.64 -4.79 -5.09
C VAL A 182 -25.98 -5.74 -3.94
N GLY A 183 -25.55 -5.42 -2.74
CA GLY A 183 -25.89 -6.17 -1.55
C GLY A 183 -25.06 -5.80 -0.34
N THR A 184 -25.43 -6.39 0.79
CA THR A 184 -24.75 -6.25 2.07
C THR A 184 -24.70 -7.60 2.76
N ILE A 185 -23.62 -7.92 3.42
CA ILE A 185 -23.41 -9.15 4.19
C ILE A 185 -23.19 -8.75 5.64
N PRO A 186 -24.10 -9.05 6.58
CA PRO A 186 -23.88 -8.79 7.99
C PRO A 186 -22.69 -9.62 8.48
N THR A 187 -21.88 -9.06 9.35
CA THR A 187 -20.75 -9.76 9.96
C THR A 187 -21.09 -10.34 11.33
N GLY A 188 -22.17 -9.85 11.92
CA GLY A 188 -22.64 -10.23 13.25
C GLY A 188 -21.73 -9.71 14.39
N GLN A 189 -20.79 -8.83 14.07
CA GLN A 189 -19.83 -8.27 15.01
C GLN A 189 -19.53 -6.80 14.68
N PRO A 190 -19.40 -5.93 15.68
CA PRO A 190 -18.98 -4.56 15.48
C PRO A 190 -17.51 -4.47 15.06
N GLU A 191 -17.16 -3.34 14.51
CA GLU A 191 -15.78 -3.00 14.10
C GLU A 191 -15.15 -4.03 13.16
N SER A 192 -15.94 -4.54 12.20
CA SER A 192 -15.45 -5.39 11.12
C SER A 192 -14.55 -4.58 10.20
N HIS A 193 -13.22 -4.79 10.28
CA HIS A 193 -12.22 -3.88 9.77
C HIS A 193 -11.49 -4.40 8.52
N MET A 194 -10.87 -5.55 8.62
CA MET A 194 -10.18 -6.19 7.49
C MET A 194 -10.95 -7.39 6.98
N LEU A 195 -10.76 -7.71 5.69
CA LEU A 195 -11.43 -8.80 4.99
C LEU A 195 -10.42 -9.60 4.18
N ALA A 196 -10.49 -10.93 4.28
CA ALA A 196 -9.82 -11.84 3.36
C ALA A 196 -10.86 -12.76 2.69
N ILE A 197 -10.68 -13.08 1.40
CA ILE A 197 -11.61 -13.91 0.61
C ILE A 197 -10.86 -15.13 0.10
N THR A 198 -11.48 -16.32 0.21
CA THR A 198 -10.91 -17.57 -0.33
C THR A 198 -10.79 -17.52 -1.86
N ARG A 199 -9.82 -18.27 -2.42
CA ARG A 199 -9.56 -18.30 -3.87
C ARG A 199 -10.75 -18.79 -4.71
N ASP A 200 -11.60 -19.61 -4.12
CA ASP A 200 -12.84 -20.05 -4.76
C ASP A 200 -13.94 -18.98 -4.72
N GLY A 201 -13.72 -17.86 -4.01
CA GLY A 201 -14.65 -16.75 -3.88
C GLY A 201 -15.89 -17.03 -3.04
N ARG A 202 -15.95 -18.16 -2.32
CA ARG A 202 -17.15 -18.58 -1.59
C ARG A 202 -17.20 -18.10 -0.15
N ARG A 203 -16.02 -18.00 0.49
CA ARG A 203 -15.93 -17.58 1.90
C ARG A 203 -15.17 -16.27 2.04
N GLY A 204 -15.62 -15.46 2.99
CA GLY A 204 -14.93 -14.29 3.48
C GLY A 204 -14.66 -14.44 4.97
N TYR A 205 -13.59 -13.80 5.44
CA TYR A 205 -13.22 -13.75 6.85
C TYR A 205 -12.97 -12.29 7.22
N THR A 206 -13.69 -11.76 8.23
CA THR A 206 -13.45 -10.40 8.72
C THR A 206 -12.76 -10.43 10.07
N ALA A 207 -11.74 -9.56 10.26
CA ALA A 207 -11.21 -9.27 11.56
C ALA A 207 -12.06 -8.17 12.22
N ASN A 208 -12.62 -8.48 13.39
CA ASN A 208 -13.50 -7.60 14.14
C ASN A 208 -12.73 -7.08 15.37
N VAL A 209 -12.35 -5.81 15.36
CA VAL A 209 -11.28 -5.27 16.21
C VAL A 209 -11.66 -5.26 17.67
N GLY A 210 -12.76 -4.60 18.04
CA GLY A 210 -13.20 -4.45 19.42
C GLY A 210 -13.51 -5.76 20.13
N PRO A 211 -14.33 -6.65 19.52
CA PRO A 211 -14.64 -7.94 20.12
C PRO A 211 -13.49 -8.96 20.03
N GLY A 212 -12.46 -8.70 19.21
CA GLY A 212 -11.32 -9.62 19.05
C GLY A 212 -11.70 -10.96 18.41
N THR A 213 -12.62 -10.92 17.43
CA THR A 213 -13.19 -12.11 16.80
C THR A 213 -12.94 -12.12 15.29
N ILE A 214 -13.14 -13.27 14.65
CA ILE A 214 -13.19 -13.43 13.21
C ILE A 214 -14.59 -13.89 12.83
N SER A 215 -15.27 -13.17 11.92
CA SER A 215 -16.51 -13.66 11.32
C SER A 215 -16.21 -14.43 10.04
N VAL A 216 -16.84 -15.60 9.90
CA VAL A 216 -16.80 -16.44 8.71
C VAL A 216 -18.08 -16.19 7.91
N LEU A 217 -17.93 -15.74 6.67
CA LEU A 217 -19.02 -15.31 5.80
C LEU A 217 -19.21 -16.27 4.62
N ASP A 218 -20.45 -16.58 4.30
CA ASP A 218 -20.86 -17.15 3.02
C ASP A 218 -21.16 -15.98 2.07
N LEU A 219 -20.27 -15.75 1.12
CA LEU A 219 -20.37 -14.60 0.21
C LEU A 219 -21.50 -14.75 -0.81
N GLU A 220 -21.84 -15.97 -1.18
CA GLU A 220 -22.93 -16.27 -2.12
C GLU A 220 -24.30 -16.10 -1.45
N ARG A 221 -24.47 -16.72 -0.26
CA ARG A 221 -25.72 -16.64 0.50
C ARG A 221 -25.83 -15.37 1.34
N LYS A 222 -24.78 -14.55 1.36
CA LYS A 222 -24.72 -13.27 2.09
C LYS A 222 -25.08 -13.41 3.58
N LYS A 223 -24.45 -14.36 4.28
CA LYS A 223 -24.73 -14.62 5.69
C LYS A 223 -23.47 -14.99 6.48
N VAL A 224 -23.53 -14.79 7.79
CA VAL A 224 -22.53 -15.30 8.74
C VAL A 224 -22.70 -16.81 8.87
N LEU A 225 -21.58 -17.54 8.79
CA LEU A 225 -21.52 -18.98 9.07
C LEU A 225 -21.07 -19.27 10.49
N ALA A 226 -20.10 -18.49 10.99
CA ALA A 226 -19.56 -18.63 12.34
C ALA A 226 -18.92 -17.31 12.79
N VAL A 227 -18.80 -17.16 14.12
CA VAL A 227 -17.96 -16.14 14.74
C VAL A 227 -16.97 -16.85 15.64
N ILE A 228 -15.68 -16.61 15.43
CA ILE A 228 -14.57 -17.29 16.10
C ILE A 228 -13.96 -16.33 17.11
N PRO A 229 -14.07 -16.57 18.43
CA PRO A 229 -13.31 -15.82 19.42
C PRO A 229 -11.82 -16.09 19.25
N VAL A 230 -11.00 -15.03 19.21
CA VAL A 230 -9.55 -15.16 18.97
C VAL A 230 -8.74 -14.58 20.14
N CYS A 231 -8.83 -13.27 20.36
CA CYS A 231 -8.01 -12.57 21.33
C CYS A 231 -8.75 -11.34 21.87
N ARG A 232 -8.05 -10.48 22.59
CA ARG A 232 -8.67 -9.23 23.09
C ARG A 232 -8.93 -8.22 21.96
N THR A 233 -8.00 -8.14 21.01
CA THR A 233 -8.07 -7.19 19.90
C THR A 233 -7.33 -7.77 18.71
N THR A 234 -8.04 -7.96 17.61
CA THR A 234 -7.45 -8.39 16.33
C THR A 234 -7.74 -7.32 15.26
N GLN A 235 -6.90 -7.21 14.24
CA GLN A 235 -7.10 -6.16 13.24
C GLN A 235 -6.81 -6.61 11.81
N ARG A 236 -5.60 -7.09 11.54
CA ARG A 236 -5.17 -7.56 10.21
C ARG A 236 -5.47 -9.03 10.02
N ILE A 237 -5.71 -9.43 8.78
CA ILE A 237 -6.09 -10.80 8.45
C ILE A 237 -5.50 -11.18 7.08
N SER A 238 -5.05 -12.42 6.94
CA SER A 238 -4.68 -13.02 5.65
C SER A 238 -5.03 -14.49 5.60
N LEU A 239 -5.03 -15.09 4.40
CA LEU A 239 -5.27 -16.50 4.16
C LEU A 239 -3.98 -17.19 3.69
N SER A 240 -3.78 -18.45 4.05
CA SER A 240 -2.77 -19.28 3.38
C SER A 240 -3.13 -19.48 1.91
N VAL A 241 -2.12 -19.74 1.06
CA VAL A 241 -2.35 -19.90 -0.39
C VAL A 241 -3.23 -21.09 -0.76
N ASP A 242 -3.42 -22.05 0.13
CA ASP A 242 -4.31 -23.20 -0.02
C ASP A 242 -5.67 -23.01 0.67
N ASP A 243 -5.93 -21.84 1.21
CA ASP A 243 -7.13 -21.46 1.97
C ASP A 243 -7.37 -22.30 3.24
N ARG A 244 -6.37 -23.09 3.72
CA ARG A 244 -6.52 -23.92 4.93
C ARG A 244 -6.42 -23.13 6.22
N TRP A 245 -5.68 -22.02 6.21
CA TRP A 245 -5.40 -21.22 7.38
C TRP A 245 -5.80 -19.78 7.19
N VAL A 246 -6.43 -19.22 8.22
CA VAL A 246 -6.55 -17.77 8.39
C VAL A 246 -5.53 -17.34 9.45
N PHE A 247 -4.79 -16.28 9.14
CA PHE A 247 -3.82 -15.68 10.05
C PHE A 247 -4.34 -14.34 10.54
N THR A 248 -4.25 -14.09 11.83
CA THR A 248 -4.56 -12.76 12.39
C THR A 248 -3.68 -12.47 13.60
N ALA A 249 -3.26 -11.21 13.69
CA ALA A 249 -2.38 -10.75 14.74
C ALA A 249 -3.15 -10.40 16.03
N ASP A 250 -2.63 -10.79 17.17
CA ASP A 250 -3.07 -10.30 18.49
C ASP A 250 -2.41 -8.94 18.75
N GLN A 251 -3.20 -7.88 18.76
CA GLN A 251 -2.69 -6.53 18.99
C GLN A 251 -2.30 -6.26 20.46
N SER A 252 -2.59 -7.20 21.36
CA SER A 252 -2.28 -7.09 22.78
C SER A 252 -1.09 -7.93 23.23
N LYS A 253 -0.70 -8.94 22.44
CA LYS A 253 0.40 -9.86 22.76
C LYS A 253 1.25 -10.16 21.52
N PRO A 254 2.54 -10.47 21.68
CA PRO A 254 3.44 -10.82 20.59
C PRO A 254 3.15 -12.26 20.08
N GLN A 255 2.00 -12.43 19.47
CA GLN A 255 1.56 -13.72 18.94
C GLN A 255 0.63 -13.56 17.74
N LEU A 256 0.58 -14.58 16.90
CA LEU A 256 -0.28 -14.69 15.74
C LEU A 256 -1.17 -15.92 15.86
N ALA A 257 -2.47 -15.76 15.69
CA ALA A 257 -3.41 -16.87 15.64
C ALA A 257 -3.38 -17.53 14.25
N VAL A 258 -3.35 -18.86 14.26
CA VAL A 258 -3.57 -19.71 13.08
C VAL A 258 -4.91 -20.39 13.23
N ILE A 259 -5.86 -20.04 12.40
CA ILE A 259 -7.24 -20.52 12.45
C ILE A 259 -7.44 -21.55 11.33
N ASP A 260 -8.00 -22.68 11.69
CA ASP A 260 -8.34 -23.74 10.73
C ASP A 260 -9.68 -23.44 10.05
N THR A 261 -9.69 -23.32 8.72
CA THR A 261 -10.88 -23.00 7.95
C THR A 261 -11.89 -24.14 7.84
N ALA A 262 -11.46 -25.38 8.07
CA ALA A 262 -12.36 -26.53 8.06
C ALA A 262 -13.15 -26.65 9.37
N THR A 263 -12.49 -26.34 10.50
CA THR A 263 -13.11 -26.45 11.83
C THR A 263 -13.64 -25.12 12.36
N ASN A 264 -13.27 -23.99 11.73
CA ASN A 264 -13.56 -22.64 12.21
C ASN A 264 -13.08 -22.42 13.66
N GLY A 265 -11.88 -22.87 13.98
CA GLY A 265 -11.31 -22.76 15.31
C GLY A 265 -9.83 -22.35 15.31
N VAL A 266 -9.38 -21.75 16.39
CA VAL A 266 -7.94 -21.46 16.58
C VAL A 266 -7.21 -22.80 16.75
N ARG A 267 -6.36 -23.14 15.77
CA ARG A 267 -5.55 -24.36 15.79
C ARG A 267 -4.31 -24.22 16.67
N THR A 268 -3.60 -23.11 16.52
CA THR A 268 -2.35 -22.86 17.23
C THR A 268 -2.04 -21.37 17.26
N TRP A 269 -1.04 -21.03 18.06
CA TRP A 269 -0.47 -19.70 18.15
C TRP A 269 1.00 -19.73 17.78
N VAL A 270 1.43 -18.82 16.94
CA VAL A 270 2.84 -18.59 16.66
C VAL A 270 3.32 -17.49 17.61
N THR A 271 4.30 -17.81 18.47
CA THR A 271 4.98 -16.81 19.29
C THR A 271 5.87 -15.94 18.39
N LEU A 272 5.73 -14.64 18.52
CA LEU A 272 6.47 -13.64 17.76
C LEU A 272 7.43 -12.87 18.66
N PRO A 273 8.50 -12.25 18.12
CA PRO A 273 9.39 -11.40 18.93
C PRO A 273 8.77 -10.06 19.30
N GLY A 274 7.73 -9.60 18.58
CA GLY A 274 7.06 -8.34 18.81
C GLY A 274 5.59 -8.37 18.40
N ILE A 275 4.88 -7.25 18.62
CA ILE A 275 3.46 -7.10 18.23
C ILE A 275 3.36 -7.08 16.71
N ALA A 276 2.61 -8.02 16.18
CA ALA A 276 2.36 -8.15 14.75
C ALA A 276 1.28 -7.19 14.24
N TYR A 277 1.35 -6.86 12.94
CA TYR A 277 0.34 -6.10 12.23
C TYR A 277 0.00 -6.77 10.90
N GLY A 278 0.42 -6.22 9.74
CA GLY A 278 0.18 -6.82 8.43
C GLY A 278 0.84 -8.19 8.24
N THR A 279 0.19 -9.07 7.51
CA THR A 279 0.71 -10.41 7.21
C THR A 279 0.44 -10.78 5.76
N ALA A 280 1.41 -11.47 5.12
CA ALA A 280 1.25 -11.99 3.77
C ALA A 280 1.98 -13.33 3.61
N PRO A 281 1.31 -14.39 3.11
CA PRO A 281 1.96 -15.64 2.77
C PRO A 281 2.76 -15.51 1.46
N THR A 282 3.83 -16.27 1.33
CA THR A 282 4.51 -16.41 0.04
C THR A 282 3.74 -17.37 -0.89
N PRO A 283 3.78 -17.17 -2.24
CA PRO A 283 3.02 -17.97 -3.18
C PRO A 283 3.35 -19.47 -3.17
N ASP A 284 4.55 -19.84 -2.72
CA ASP A 284 4.98 -21.25 -2.53
C ASP A 284 4.34 -21.91 -1.28
N GLY A 285 3.60 -21.12 -0.46
CA GLY A 285 2.96 -21.59 0.77
C GLY A 285 3.92 -21.92 1.90
N ARG A 286 5.21 -21.59 1.76
CA ARG A 286 6.24 -21.94 2.74
C ARG A 286 6.35 -20.94 3.87
N TRP A 287 6.23 -19.66 3.58
CA TRP A 287 6.51 -18.59 4.53
C TRP A 287 5.30 -17.68 4.74
N LEU A 288 5.18 -17.16 5.94
CA LEU A 288 4.30 -16.03 6.25
C LEU A 288 5.18 -14.86 6.70
N LEU A 289 5.08 -13.76 5.99
CA LEU A 289 5.71 -12.50 6.35
C LEU A 289 4.82 -11.75 7.33
N VAL A 290 5.41 -11.16 8.35
CA VAL A 290 4.68 -10.51 9.45
C VAL A 290 5.33 -9.17 9.79
N ALA A 291 4.62 -8.07 9.62
CA ALA A 291 5.10 -6.75 10.05
C ALA A 291 5.10 -6.66 11.58
N LEU A 292 6.24 -6.35 12.18
CA LEU A 292 6.40 -6.14 13.62
C LEU A 292 6.49 -4.63 13.88
N ILE A 293 5.32 -4.02 14.07
CA ILE A 293 5.11 -2.57 13.95
C ILE A 293 5.95 -1.73 14.92
N LYS A 294 6.14 -2.20 16.17
CA LYS A 294 6.89 -1.47 17.22
C LYS A 294 8.38 -1.75 17.18
N ASP A 295 8.77 -2.85 16.56
CA ASP A 295 10.15 -3.34 16.54
C ASP A 295 10.88 -2.92 15.26
N ASN A 296 10.16 -2.32 14.28
CA ASN A 296 10.69 -1.95 12.97
C ASN A 296 11.32 -3.14 12.23
N GLN A 297 10.65 -4.28 12.32
CA GLN A 297 11.12 -5.53 11.74
C GLN A 297 10.04 -6.19 10.90
N LEU A 298 10.48 -7.02 9.97
CA LEU A 298 9.67 -8.00 9.26
C LEU A 298 10.04 -9.38 9.80
N GLY A 299 9.09 -10.06 10.45
CA GLY A 299 9.22 -11.46 10.85
C GLY A 299 8.92 -12.38 9.68
N VAL A 300 9.63 -13.51 9.60
CA VAL A 300 9.41 -14.58 8.62
C VAL A 300 9.07 -15.85 9.39
N VAL A 301 7.83 -16.26 9.32
CA VAL A 301 7.32 -17.50 9.96
C VAL A 301 7.40 -18.65 8.96
N ASP A 302 7.98 -19.74 9.37
CA ASP A 302 7.96 -21.02 8.66
C ASP A 302 6.62 -21.70 8.92
N LEU A 303 5.80 -21.85 7.89
CA LEU A 303 4.44 -22.40 7.98
C LEU A 303 4.42 -23.95 8.21
N GLU A 304 5.53 -24.63 7.98
CA GLU A 304 5.64 -26.05 8.31
C GLU A 304 5.86 -26.27 9.81
N THR A 305 6.76 -25.47 10.40
CA THR A 305 7.11 -25.56 11.83
C THR A 305 6.29 -24.65 12.73
N MET A 306 5.57 -23.68 12.17
CA MET A 306 4.84 -22.62 12.88
C MET A 306 5.73 -21.82 13.84
N LYS A 307 6.96 -21.52 13.41
CA LYS A 307 7.95 -20.77 14.19
C LYS A 307 8.56 -19.65 13.37
N VAL A 308 9.00 -18.61 14.05
CA VAL A 308 9.78 -17.53 13.43
C VAL A 308 11.15 -18.09 13.04
N ALA A 309 11.45 -18.08 11.74
CA ALA A 309 12.72 -18.54 11.20
C ALA A 309 13.77 -17.42 11.21
N ARG A 310 13.36 -16.18 11.02
CA ARG A 310 14.22 -14.98 10.99
C ARG A 310 13.43 -13.70 11.16
N THR A 311 14.15 -12.62 11.41
CA THR A 311 13.66 -11.24 11.34
C THR A 311 14.57 -10.41 10.45
N LEU A 312 14.03 -9.36 9.83
CA LEU A 312 14.73 -8.42 8.98
C LEU A 312 14.44 -7.02 9.47
N GLU A 313 15.46 -6.17 9.57
CA GLU A 313 15.26 -4.74 9.85
C GLU A 313 14.59 -4.08 8.65
N VAL A 314 13.55 -3.30 8.92
CA VAL A 314 12.83 -2.47 7.94
C VAL A 314 12.67 -1.05 8.49
N PRO A 315 12.31 -0.06 7.68
CA PRO A 315 12.04 1.29 8.18
C PRO A 315 10.92 1.32 9.23
N ARG A 316 10.79 2.45 9.94
CA ARG A 316 9.95 2.60 11.13
C ARG A 316 8.47 2.40 10.86
N ALA A 317 7.81 1.72 11.79
CA ALA A 317 6.38 1.40 11.83
C ALA A 317 5.90 0.66 10.56
N PRO A 318 6.40 -0.56 10.30
CA PRO A 318 5.89 -1.37 9.20
C PRO A 318 4.41 -1.70 9.43
N GLN A 319 3.58 -1.48 8.40
CA GLN A 319 2.12 -1.64 8.45
C GLN A 319 1.68 -2.86 7.64
N GLU A 320 1.58 -2.71 6.34
CA GLU A 320 1.13 -3.74 5.43
C GLU A 320 2.30 -4.48 4.80
N VAL A 321 2.08 -5.74 4.50
CA VAL A 321 3.02 -6.59 3.73
C VAL A 321 2.29 -7.11 2.51
N LEU A 322 2.89 -6.93 1.34
CA LEU A 322 2.39 -7.46 0.09
C LEU A 322 3.49 -8.26 -0.60
N VAL A 323 3.25 -9.53 -0.82
CA VAL A 323 4.15 -10.35 -1.65
C VAL A 323 3.74 -10.22 -3.11
N ARG A 324 4.70 -9.88 -3.98
CA ARG A 324 4.45 -9.81 -5.42
C ARG A 324 4.00 -11.19 -5.93
N PRO A 325 3.05 -11.27 -6.88
CA PRO A 325 2.48 -12.55 -7.32
C PRO A 325 3.49 -13.58 -7.83
N ASP A 326 4.64 -13.13 -8.37
CA ASP A 326 5.72 -14.00 -8.80
C ASP A 326 6.60 -14.57 -7.67
N GLY A 327 6.34 -14.16 -6.43
CA GLY A 327 7.04 -14.64 -5.24
C GLY A 327 8.50 -14.21 -5.13
N THR A 328 8.96 -13.24 -5.92
CA THR A 328 10.39 -12.85 -5.91
C THR A 328 10.70 -11.77 -4.90
N VAL A 329 9.76 -10.86 -4.65
CA VAL A 329 9.92 -9.78 -3.67
C VAL A 329 8.67 -9.60 -2.83
N ALA A 330 8.86 -9.02 -1.64
CA ALA A 330 7.78 -8.46 -0.83
C ALA A 330 7.97 -6.95 -0.68
N TYR A 331 6.84 -6.25 -0.57
CA TYR A 331 6.78 -4.84 -0.26
C TYR A 331 6.24 -4.67 1.16
N VAL A 332 6.87 -3.77 1.92
CA VAL A 332 6.45 -3.44 3.29
C VAL A 332 6.26 -1.95 3.38
N SER A 333 5.03 -1.49 3.60
CA SER A 333 4.77 -0.08 3.86
C SER A 333 5.24 0.29 5.26
N CYS A 334 5.93 1.43 5.39
CA CYS A 334 6.53 1.89 6.63
C CYS A 334 6.04 3.31 6.94
N ASP A 335 4.96 3.40 7.68
CA ASP A 335 4.18 4.61 7.98
C ASP A 335 5.05 5.78 8.46
N ALA A 336 5.79 5.57 9.54
CA ALA A 336 6.58 6.62 10.18
C ALA A 336 7.87 7.00 9.41
N SER A 337 8.21 6.26 8.38
CA SER A 337 9.38 6.53 7.53
C SER A 337 9.01 7.08 6.15
N ARG A 338 7.73 7.09 5.79
CA ARG A 338 7.26 7.51 4.46
C ARG A 338 7.94 6.72 3.34
N GLN A 339 8.05 5.41 3.53
CA GLN A 339 8.78 4.54 2.64
C GLN A 339 8.06 3.21 2.46
N VAL A 340 8.34 2.57 1.33
CA VAL A 340 8.05 1.16 1.11
C VAL A 340 9.38 0.42 0.97
N ALA A 341 9.62 -0.56 1.85
CA ALA A 341 10.78 -1.43 1.73
C ALA A 341 10.52 -2.53 0.71
N VAL A 342 11.50 -2.79 -0.14
CA VAL A 342 11.52 -3.91 -1.09
C VAL A 342 12.41 -4.99 -0.54
N VAL A 343 11.84 -6.15 -0.23
CA VAL A 343 12.54 -7.30 0.35
C VAL A 343 12.68 -8.39 -0.71
N ASP A 344 13.89 -8.76 -1.04
CA ASP A 344 14.18 -9.91 -1.91
C ASP A 344 13.93 -11.21 -1.12
N LEU A 345 13.03 -12.04 -1.63
CA LEU A 345 12.62 -13.28 -0.94
C LEU A 345 13.56 -14.45 -1.17
N LYS A 346 14.56 -14.32 -2.04
CA LYS A 346 15.62 -15.31 -2.24
C LYS A 346 16.75 -15.08 -1.25
N THR A 347 17.18 -13.83 -1.11
CA THR A 347 18.32 -13.45 -0.25
C THR A 347 17.90 -13.06 1.16
N TRP A 348 16.61 -12.75 1.37
CA TRP A 348 16.05 -12.25 2.62
C TRP A 348 16.72 -10.96 3.08
N LYS A 349 16.87 -10.01 2.14
CA LYS A 349 17.44 -8.70 2.40
C LYS A 349 16.54 -7.59 1.89
N VAL A 350 16.57 -6.46 2.56
CA VAL A 350 16.01 -5.23 2.01
C VAL A 350 16.94 -4.74 0.91
N GLU A 351 16.50 -4.80 -0.34
CA GLU A 351 17.29 -4.39 -1.50
C GLU A 351 17.17 -2.91 -1.80
N LYS A 352 15.98 -2.36 -1.51
CA LYS A 352 15.65 -0.99 -1.89
C LYS A 352 14.64 -0.40 -0.94
N LEU A 353 14.73 0.91 -0.75
CA LEU A 353 13.70 1.73 -0.11
C LEU A 353 13.12 2.66 -1.18
N ILE A 354 11.81 2.66 -1.32
CA ILE A 354 11.07 3.52 -2.23
C ILE A 354 10.38 4.60 -1.42
N GLU A 355 10.58 5.85 -1.76
CA GLU A 355 9.88 6.95 -1.12
C GLU A 355 8.39 6.91 -1.46
N ALA A 356 7.55 7.07 -0.45
CA ALA A 356 6.10 7.16 -0.51
C ALA A 356 5.62 8.46 0.16
N GLY A 357 4.32 8.65 0.23
CA GLY A 357 3.75 9.75 1.00
C GLY A 357 3.75 9.51 2.51
N THR A 358 3.28 10.51 3.25
CA THR A 358 3.14 10.45 4.71
C THR A 358 2.09 9.42 5.10
N GLY A 359 2.38 8.60 6.08
CA GLY A 359 1.45 7.58 6.56
C GLY A 359 1.23 6.46 5.55
N ALA A 360 2.30 5.96 4.91
CA ALA A 360 2.21 4.81 4.00
C ALA A 360 1.63 3.60 4.72
N ASP A 361 0.45 3.13 4.28
CA ASP A 361 -0.36 2.07 4.93
C ASP A 361 -0.70 0.96 3.94
N GLY A 362 -1.95 0.77 3.56
CA GLY A 362 -2.41 -0.30 2.70
C GLY A 362 -1.69 -0.37 1.34
N LEU A 363 -1.41 -1.58 0.89
CA LEU A 363 -0.72 -1.87 -0.36
C LEU A 363 -1.59 -2.71 -1.30
N ALA A 364 -1.49 -2.47 -2.61
CA ALA A 364 -2.05 -3.37 -3.61
C ALA A 364 -1.13 -3.49 -4.83
N TRP A 365 -1.21 -4.65 -5.48
CA TRP A 365 -0.55 -4.88 -6.75
C TRP A 365 -1.53 -4.71 -7.91
N ALA A 366 -1.25 -3.84 -8.85
CA ALA A 366 -2.03 -3.64 -10.07
C ALA A 366 -1.27 -4.19 -11.28
N GLY A 367 -1.50 -5.45 -11.61
CA GLY A 367 -0.90 -6.15 -12.76
C GLY A 367 -1.85 -7.19 -13.34
N ALA A 368 -1.62 -7.60 -14.58
CA ALA A 368 -2.45 -8.59 -15.28
C ALA A 368 -2.42 -9.98 -14.61
N ASP A 369 -1.41 -10.26 -13.78
CA ASP A 369 -1.19 -11.57 -13.15
C ASP A 369 -1.94 -11.74 -11.82
N GLN A 370 -2.84 -10.84 -11.46
CA GLN A 370 -3.61 -10.94 -10.19
C GLN A 370 -4.53 -12.17 -10.12
N ALA A 371 -4.83 -12.81 -11.24
CA ALA A 371 -5.74 -13.96 -11.29
C ALA A 371 -5.14 -15.25 -10.69
N VAL A 372 -3.85 -15.29 -10.37
CA VAL A 372 -3.13 -16.53 -10.01
C VAL A 372 -2.63 -16.56 -8.56
N GLY A 373 -2.62 -15.45 -7.83
CA GLY A 373 -1.87 -15.33 -6.56
C GLY A 373 -2.61 -14.75 -5.35
N ARG A 374 -3.95 -14.78 -5.32
CA ARG A 374 -4.71 -14.39 -4.11
C ARG A 374 -5.63 -15.47 -3.67
#